data_d7e1037982e00f844834a3a93ab441c4
#
_entry.id   d7e1037982e00f844834a3a93ab441c4
#
_cell.length_a   1.000
_cell.length_b   1.000
_cell.length_c   1.000
_cell.angle_alpha   90.00
_cell.angle_beta   90.00
_cell.angle_gamma   90.00
#
_symmetry.space_group_name_H-M   'P 1'
#
loop_
_entity.id
_entity.type
_entity.pdbx_description
1 polymer ?
#
loop_
_entity_poly.entity_id
_entity_poly.type
_entity_poly.pdbx_seq_one_letter_code
_entity_poly.pdbx_strand_id
1 'polypeptide(L)'
;KQLIAILGVQGLSYQNYSVVELKIVLQIIRHAQKAILGYVIPYRLTSQTFNGFTAEQRAAGHTDVIMKLSEFPYGAHHYPQLRDAIQRIESQPIQLPFKQGDQTYYRKFACLFKSEIYQDRHKNWMVKFRFDNNVIRFFYNYDKGVSHIDLNAINQCRSASSIKLYLIMNCWAANGFTISKTAHFQQLMHGREDYYKTWSELDRKCLTFACKDLKRLYRNRIIDQYITYKPFFLEEGEKVKHHLPEHITFTLHDRRTSGETSEGGEVSSELRGQRSKLKLRLQCNYDVSEKKAEQLSGYLRLDMIGDLEDFFLRKDYYIANCRRSNKKMNTGGYMTTAMVGFFKDHGVEGL
;
A
#
# COMPACT_ATOMS: atom_id res chain seq x y z
N LYS A 1 7.61 -13.41 10.13
CA LYS A 1 6.75 -12.33 9.55
C LYS A 1 6.24 -11.45 10.69
N GLN A 2 6.11 -10.16 10.45
CA GLN A 2 5.62 -9.17 11.38
C GLN A 2 4.21 -8.73 10.95
N LEU A 3 3.30 -8.59 11.92
CA LEU A 3 2.01 -7.94 11.71
C LEU A 3 2.17 -6.44 11.97
N ILE A 4 1.62 -5.61 11.10
CA ILE A 4 1.51 -4.17 11.30
C ILE A 4 0.13 -3.72 10.84
N ALA A 5 -0.48 -2.80 11.58
CA ALA A 5 -1.75 -2.22 11.20
C ALA A 5 -1.61 -1.45 9.87
N ILE A 6 -2.61 -1.52 9.00
CA ILE A 6 -2.63 -0.78 7.72
C ILE A 6 -2.49 0.72 7.97
N LEU A 7 -3.13 1.24 9.00
CA LEU A 7 -2.95 2.64 9.42
C LEU A 7 -1.51 2.96 9.81
N GLY A 8 -0.81 2.03 10.49
CA GLY A 8 0.60 2.18 10.84
C GLY A 8 1.50 2.24 9.61
N VAL A 9 1.23 1.42 8.58
CA VAL A 9 1.92 1.48 7.30
C VAL A 9 1.75 2.85 6.64
N GLN A 10 0.53 3.37 6.61
CA GLN A 10 0.26 4.71 6.09
C GLN A 10 1.01 5.79 6.88
N GLY A 11 0.98 5.73 8.22
CA GLY A 11 1.70 6.68 9.06
C GLY A 11 3.21 6.68 8.81
N LEU A 12 3.82 5.52 8.62
CA LEU A 12 5.25 5.42 8.28
C LEU A 12 5.57 5.96 6.88
N SER A 13 4.70 5.73 5.91
CA SER A 13 4.92 6.19 4.54
C SER A 13 4.84 7.71 4.40
N TYR A 14 4.07 8.41 5.24
CA TYR A 14 4.04 9.88 5.26
C TYR A 14 5.34 10.53 5.76
N GLN A 15 6.20 9.78 6.46
CA GLN A 15 7.47 10.31 6.95
C GLN A 15 8.56 10.29 5.87
N ASN A 16 9.42 11.29 5.91
CA ASN A 16 10.55 11.36 4.96
C ASN A 16 11.80 10.63 5.52
N TYR A 17 11.60 9.41 5.97
CA TYR A 17 12.68 8.58 6.49
C TYR A 17 13.60 8.08 5.37
N SER A 18 14.89 8.07 5.64
CA SER A 18 15.90 7.38 4.82
C SER A 18 15.71 5.85 4.89
N VAL A 19 16.42 5.11 4.02
CA VAL A 19 16.43 3.63 4.04
C VAL A 19 16.81 3.09 5.42
N VAL A 20 17.85 3.68 6.03
CA VAL A 20 18.37 3.24 7.34
C VAL A 20 17.32 3.50 8.42
N GLU A 21 16.75 4.69 8.45
CA GLU A 21 15.72 5.08 9.41
C GLU A 21 14.46 4.21 9.30
N LEU A 22 13.98 3.91 8.10
CA LEU A 22 12.83 3.00 7.90
C LEU A 22 13.13 1.60 8.42
N LYS A 23 14.31 1.06 8.15
CA LYS A 23 14.72 -0.26 8.68
C LYS A 23 14.77 -0.28 10.19
N ILE A 24 15.31 0.77 10.80
CA ILE A 24 15.36 0.95 12.26
C ILE A 24 13.95 1.00 12.84
N VAL A 25 13.09 1.87 12.32
CA VAL A 25 11.71 2.03 12.81
C VAL A 25 10.94 0.72 12.74
N LEU A 26 11.03 -0.01 11.63
CA LEU A 26 10.33 -1.29 11.46
C LEU A 26 10.87 -2.37 12.42
N GLN A 27 12.16 -2.37 12.69
CA GLN A 27 12.76 -3.27 13.68
C GLN A 27 12.29 -2.93 15.10
N ILE A 28 12.22 -1.64 15.46
CA ILE A 28 11.70 -1.18 16.76
C ILE A 28 10.22 -1.56 16.91
N ILE A 29 9.39 -1.35 15.89
CA ILE A 29 7.97 -1.74 15.92
C ILE A 29 7.84 -3.25 16.15
N ARG A 30 8.69 -4.09 15.57
CA ARG A 30 8.71 -5.52 15.85
C ARG A 30 8.95 -5.84 17.33
N HIS A 31 9.92 -5.16 17.95
CA HIS A 31 10.21 -5.33 19.38
C HIS A 31 9.08 -4.80 20.26
N ALA A 32 8.52 -3.65 19.91
CA ALA A 32 7.36 -3.09 20.58
C ALA A 32 6.15 -4.03 20.53
N GLN A 33 5.92 -4.70 19.41
CA GLN A 33 4.87 -5.71 19.28
C GLN A 33 5.04 -6.85 20.30
N LYS A 34 6.26 -7.35 20.48
CA LYS A 34 6.55 -8.38 21.48
C LYS A 34 6.32 -7.87 22.90
N ALA A 35 6.70 -6.64 23.20
CA ALA A 35 6.55 -6.04 24.53
C ALA A 35 5.08 -5.79 24.93
N ILE A 36 4.21 -5.50 23.96
CA ILE A 36 2.81 -5.15 24.20
C ILE A 36 1.90 -6.38 24.14
N LEU A 37 2.03 -7.18 23.10
CA LEU A 37 1.13 -8.33 22.84
C LEU A 37 1.59 -9.63 23.51
N GLY A 38 2.77 -9.65 24.12
CA GLY A 38 3.40 -10.89 24.55
C GLY A 38 3.65 -11.84 23.37
N TYR A 39 3.79 -13.14 23.64
CA TYR A 39 4.04 -14.15 22.63
C TYR A 39 2.76 -14.68 21.94
N VAL A 40 1.59 -14.26 22.37
CA VAL A 40 0.31 -14.77 21.85
C VAL A 40 -0.29 -13.70 20.96
N ILE A 41 -0.14 -13.85 19.65
CA ILE A 41 -0.98 -13.15 18.68
C ILE A 41 -2.30 -13.92 18.66
N PRO A 42 -3.40 -13.38 19.18
CA PRO A 42 -4.70 -14.03 19.09
C PRO A 42 -5.05 -14.25 17.63
N TYR A 43 -5.51 -15.42 17.26
CA TYR A 43 -5.92 -15.78 15.90
C TYR A 43 -7.07 -14.92 15.37
N ARG A 44 -7.73 -14.17 16.26
CA ARG A 44 -8.77 -13.19 15.96
C ARG A 44 -8.54 -11.94 16.82
N LEU A 45 -7.84 -10.95 16.25
CA LEU A 45 -7.77 -9.61 16.80
C LEU A 45 -8.99 -8.84 16.28
N THR A 46 -9.99 -8.66 17.14
CA THR A 46 -11.06 -7.69 16.90
C THR A 46 -10.66 -6.34 17.50
N SER A 47 -11.23 -5.25 16.99
CA SER A 47 -10.98 -3.87 17.44
C SER A 47 -11.11 -3.65 18.95
N GLN A 48 -11.92 -4.47 19.63
CA GLN A 48 -12.13 -4.43 21.07
C GLN A 48 -10.99 -5.08 21.87
N THR A 49 -10.08 -5.81 21.25
CA THR A 49 -9.04 -6.60 21.94
C THR A 49 -7.71 -5.88 22.12
N PHE A 50 -7.54 -4.63 21.67
CA PHE A 50 -6.34 -3.87 21.96
C PHE A 50 -6.36 -3.28 23.39
N ASN A 51 -6.46 -4.15 24.38
CA ASN A 51 -6.15 -3.85 25.80
C ASN A 51 -4.68 -4.22 26.16
N GLY A 52 -3.80 -4.19 25.15
CA GLY A 52 -2.43 -4.68 25.21
C GLY A 52 -1.47 -3.90 26.13
N PHE A 53 -1.91 -2.81 26.75
CA PHE A 53 -1.11 -2.13 27.76
C PHE A 53 -1.37 -2.71 29.15
N THR A 54 -0.30 -2.92 29.94
CA THR A 54 -0.43 -3.24 31.36
C THR A 54 -1.06 -2.06 32.13
N ALA A 55 -1.53 -2.30 33.35
CA ALA A 55 -2.07 -1.23 34.19
C ALA A 55 -1.02 -0.12 34.44
N GLU A 56 0.25 -0.52 34.63
CA GLU A 56 1.37 0.41 34.81
C GLU A 56 1.64 1.24 33.55
N GLN A 57 1.67 0.62 32.36
CA GLN A 57 1.83 1.34 31.09
C GLN A 57 0.68 2.31 30.83
N ARG A 58 -0.56 1.94 31.20
CA ARG A 58 -1.71 2.84 31.10
C ARG A 58 -1.59 4.04 32.03
N ALA A 59 -1.19 3.79 33.28
CA ALA A 59 -1.01 4.85 34.28
C ALA A 59 0.14 5.79 33.90
N ALA A 60 1.25 5.25 33.40
CA ALA A 60 2.41 6.03 32.97
C ALA A 60 2.19 6.83 31.67
N GLY A 61 1.18 6.45 30.85
CA GLY A 61 0.91 7.09 29.55
C GLY A 61 1.93 6.75 28.45
N HIS A 62 2.93 5.92 28.75
CA HIS A 62 3.98 5.52 27.81
C HIS A 62 4.35 4.03 27.96
N THR A 63 5.02 3.53 26.92
CA THR A 63 5.54 2.16 26.88
C THR A 63 7.02 2.19 26.53
N ASP A 64 7.83 1.54 27.35
CA ASP A 64 9.27 1.40 27.12
C ASP A 64 9.56 0.08 26.38
N VAL A 65 10.38 0.17 25.33
CA VAL A 65 10.89 -0.96 24.54
C VAL A 65 12.41 -0.96 24.66
N ILE A 66 12.97 -2.03 25.21
CA ILE A 66 14.41 -2.16 25.42
C ILE A 66 14.97 -3.24 24.48
N MET A 67 16.05 -2.92 23.77
CA MET A 67 16.71 -3.84 22.88
C MET A 67 18.21 -3.58 22.82
N LYS A 68 18.98 -4.58 22.35
CA LYS A 68 20.42 -4.40 22.12
C LYS A 68 20.66 -3.69 20.78
N LEU A 69 21.69 -2.85 20.70
CA LEU A 69 22.10 -2.28 19.40
C LEU A 69 22.53 -3.36 18.41
N SER A 70 23.02 -4.50 18.88
CA SER A 70 23.35 -5.66 18.02
C SER A 70 22.13 -6.36 17.38
N GLU A 71 20.92 -6.05 17.81
CA GLU A 71 19.69 -6.60 17.20
C GLU A 71 19.27 -5.86 15.92
N PHE A 72 19.86 -4.72 15.65
CA PHE A 72 19.70 -4.05 14.37
C PHE A 72 20.56 -4.75 13.30
N PRO A 73 20.15 -4.74 12.02
CA PRO A 73 20.86 -5.43 10.94
C PRO A 73 22.15 -4.70 10.51
N TYR A 74 22.93 -4.22 11.48
CA TYR A 74 24.16 -3.46 11.28
C TYR A 74 25.24 -3.99 12.22
N GLY A 75 26.47 -4.17 11.67
CA GLY A 75 27.62 -4.59 12.49
C GLY A 75 28.03 -3.52 13.50
N ALA A 76 28.82 -3.92 14.51
CA ALA A 76 29.25 -3.02 15.60
C ALA A 76 29.98 -1.76 15.13
N HIS A 77 30.72 -1.84 14.02
CA HIS A 77 31.42 -0.70 13.41
C HIS A 77 30.47 0.38 12.85
N HIS A 78 29.17 0.07 12.70
CA HIS A 78 28.14 1.02 12.29
C HIS A 78 27.34 1.62 13.46
N TYR A 79 27.69 1.33 14.71
CA TYR A 79 26.95 1.88 15.87
C TYR A 79 26.92 3.42 15.92
N PRO A 80 27.96 4.18 15.54
CA PRO A 80 27.85 5.63 15.46
C PRO A 80 26.76 6.07 14.49
N GLN A 81 26.73 5.52 13.26
CA GLN A 81 25.70 5.84 12.26
C GLN A 81 24.31 5.42 12.71
N LEU A 82 24.21 4.30 13.45
CA LEU A 82 22.94 3.82 14.02
C LEU A 82 22.40 4.79 15.09
N ARG A 83 23.29 5.30 15.98
CA ARG A 83 22.94 6.32 16.97
C ARG A 83 22.47 7.61 16.33
N ASP A 84 23.21 8.09 15.32
CA ASP A 84 22.83 9.30 14.59
C ASP A 84 21.46 9.14 13.88
N ALA A 85 21.20 7.97 13.32
CA ALA A 85 19.90 7.69 12.68
C ALA A 85 18.77 7.65 13.72
N ILE A 86 18.97 7.05 14.90
CA ILE A 86 18.01 7.04 16.00
C ILE A 86 17.72 8.48 16.45
N GLN A 87 18.73 9.31 16.63
CA GLN A 87 18.57 10.72 17.01
C GLN A 87 17.82 11.53 15.94
N ARG A 88 18.09 11.28 14.66
CA ARG A 88 17.32 11.93 13.57
C ARG A 88 15.86 11.53 13.58
N ILE A 89 15.53 10.25 13.80
CA ILE A 89 14.15 9.80 13.94
C ILE A 89 13.48 10.49 15.12
N GLU A 90 14.15 10.55 16.27
CA GLU A 90 13.65 11.21 17.49
C GLU A 90 13.42 12.71 17.29
N SER A 91 14.24 13.39 16.49
CA SER A 91 14.09 14.82 16.22
C SER A 91 12.98 15.17 15.23
N GLN A 92 12.40 14.17 14.55
CA GLN A 92 11.35 14.40 13.54
C GLN A 92 9.96 14.36 14.18
N PRO A 93 9.16 15.43 14.06
CA PRO A 93 7.78 15.38 14.47
C PRO A 93 7.00 14.43 13.57
N ILE A 94 6.08 13.69 14.15
CA ILE A 94 5.19 12.80 13.40
C ILE A 94 3.76 13.34 13.40
N GLN A 95 3.03 13.06 12.34
CA GLN A 95 1.64 13.42 12.20
C GLN A 95 0.83 12.17 11.89
N LEU A 96 -0.11 11.84 12.77
CA LEU A 96 -0.91 10.64 12.66
C LEU A 96 -2.38 11.01 12.44
N PRO A 97 -3.10 10.32 11.52
CA PRO A 97 -4.51 10.53 11.30
C PRO A 97 -5.34 9.86 12.42
N PHE A 98 -6.28 10.60 12.97
CA PHE A 98 -7.27 10.12 13.94
C PHE A 98 -8.67 10.34 13.38
N LYS A 99 -9.56 9.38 13.61
CA LYS A 99 -10.97 9.53 13.27
C LYS A 99 -11.78 9.83 14.53
N GLN A 100 -12.68 10.81 14.41
CA GLN A 100 -13.71 11.11 15.41
C GLN A 100 -15.04 11.24 14.66
N GLY A 101 -15.88 10.23 14.74
CA GLY A 101 -17.05 10.08 13.87
C GLY A 101 -16.60 9.96 12.40
N ASP A 102 -17.23 10.73 11.51
CA ASP A 102 -16.91 10.76 10.09
C ASP A 102 -15.75 11.69 9.73
N GLN A 103 -15.25 12.49 10.68
CA GLN A 103 -14.16 13.43 10.45
C GLN A 103 -12.80 12.78 10.70
N THR A 104 -11.85 13.03 9.79
CA THR A 104 -10.44 12.69 9.97
C THR A 104 -9.67 13.96 10.29
N TYR A 105 -8.97 13.98 11.42
CA TYR A 105 -8.05 15.04 11.80
C TYR A 105 -6.66 14.47 12.06
N TYR A 106 -5.66 15.32 11.91
CA TYR A 106 -4.26 14.92 12.06
C TYR A 106 -3.70 15.46 13.36
N ARG A 107 -3.25 14.56 14.22
CA ARG A 107 -2.60 14.93 15.48
C ARG A 107 -1.09 14.92 15.31
N LYS A 108 -0.46 16.03 15.70
CA LYS A 108 1.01 16.15 15.71
C LYS A 108 1.55 15.65 17.04
N PHE A 109 2.61 14.86 16.98
CA PHE A 109 3.43 14.45 18.12
C PHE A 109 4.85 14.98 17.90
N ALA A 110 5.54 15.31 19.00
CA ALA A 110 6.89 15.85 18.92
C ALA A 110 7.89 14.88 18.27
N CYS A 111 7.70 13.57 18.50
CA CYS A 111 8.55 12.52 17.96
C CYS A 111 7.81 11.18 17.95
N LEU A 112 8.38 10.20 17.24
CA LEU A 112 7.90 8.81 17.26
C LEU A 112 8.15 8.14 18.61
N PHE A 113 9.34 8.38 19.18
CA PHE A 113 9.78 7.90 20.49
C PHE A 113 10.86 8.83 21.02
N LYS A 114 11.15 8.71 22.33
CA LYS A 114 12.39 9.20 22.94
C LYS A 114 13.33 8.04 23.16
N SER A 115 14.62 8.26 23.03
CA SER A 115 15.64 7.21 23.16
C SER A 115 16.66 7.51 24.24
N GLU A 116 17.13 6.44 24.89
CA GLU A 116 18.22 6.47 25.86
C GLU A 116 19.18 5.33 25.51
N ILE A 117 20.44 5.64 25.25
CA ILE A 117 21.45 4.66 24.87
C ILE A 117 22.45 4.54 26.04
N TYR A 118 22.65 3.30 26.51
CA TYR A 118 23.51 3.01 27.66
C TYR A 118 24.22 1.65 27.50
N GLN A 119 25.17 1.37 28.35
CA GLN A 119 25.74 0.04 28.48
C GLN A 119 25.14 -0.72 29.67
N ASP A 120 24.83 -1.98 29.48
CA ASP A 120 24.40 -2.88 30.54
C ASP A 120 25.60 -3.36 31.38
N ARG A 121 25.33 -4.16 32.43
CA ARG A 121 26.36 -4.73 33.32
C ARG A 121 27.37 -5.64 32.57
N HIS A 122 26.96 -6.16 31.41
CA HIS A 122 27.78 -7.02 30.55
C HIS A 122 28.47 -6.25 29.41
N LYS A 123 28.51 -4.91 29.51
CA LYS A 123 29.06 -4.00 28.49
C LYS A 123 28.38 -4.09 27.12
N ASN A 124 27.14 -4.66 27.04
CA ASN A 124 26.39 -4.60 25.81
C ASN A 124 25.77 -3.18 25.65
N TRP A 125 25.82 -2.68 24.45
CA TRP A 125 25.13 -1.45 24.11
C TRP A 125 23.64 -1.71 24.01
N MET A 126 22.86 -1.05 24.86
CA MET A 126 21.42 -1.12 24.95
C MET A 126 20.81 0.19 24.48
N VAL A 127 19.61 0.13 23.96
CA VAL A 127 18.79 1.29 23.69
C VAL A 127 17.39 1.05 24.25
N LYS A 128 16.90 2.06 24.95
CA LYS A 128 15.54 2.12 25.48
C LYS A 128 14.76 3.14 24.69
N PHE A 129 13.70 2.71 24.04
CA PHE A 129 12.75 3.56 23.31
C PHE A 129 11.51 3.75 24.14
N ARG A 130 11.15 5.00 24.40
CA ARG A 130 9.93 5.38 25.11
C ARG A 130 8.93 5.95 24.15
N PHE A 131 7.80 5.26 23.99
CA PHE A 131 6.70 5.64 23.11
C PHE A 131 5.55 6.25 23.93
N ASP A 132 4.93 7.31 23.42
CA ASP A 132 3.58 7.70 23.85
C ASP A 132 2.60 6.56 23.50
N ASN A 133 1.72 6.20 24.43
CA ASN A 133 0.76 5.13 24.23
C ASN A 133 -0.19 5.38 23.05
N ASN A 134 -0.51 6.64 22.74
CA ASN A 134 -1.32 6.96 21.58
C ASN A 134 -0.57 6.70 20.27
N VAL A 135 0.74 6.97 20.23
CA VAL A 135 1.59 6.69 19.07
C VAL A 135 1.71 5.19 18.85
N ILE A 136 2.06 4.44 19.88
CA ILE A 136 2.27 3.00 19.75
C ILE A 136 0.95 2.27 19.41
N ARG A 137 -0.18 2.69 20.00
CA ARG A 137 -1.51 2.15 19.68
C ARG A 137 -1.82 2.30 18.20
N PHE A 138 -1.38 3.37 17.55
CA PHE A 138 -1.62 3.60 16.13
C PHE A 138 -1.03 2.49 15.25
N PHE A 139 0.13 1.92 15.59
CA PHE A 139 0.75 0.83 14.85
C PHE A 139 0.09 -0.54 15.08
N TYR A 140 -0.78 -0.64 16.10
CA TYR A 140 -1.47 -1.87 16.48
C TYR A 140 -2.99 -1.74 16.45
N ASN A 141 -3.51 -0.67 15.85
CA ASN A 141 -4.95 -0.56 15.58
C ASN A 141 -5.30 -1.34 14.32
N TYR A 142 -5.84 -2.54 14.50
CA TYR A 142 -6.17 -3.47 13.43
C TYR A 142 -7.60 -3.31 12.88
N ASP A 143 -8.32 -2.26 13.23
CA ASP A 143 -9.70 -2.01 12.78
C ASP A 143 -9.83 -1.99 11.25
N LYS A 144 -8.79 -1.54 10.56
CA LYS A 144 -8.74 -1.50 9.09
C LYS A 144 -7.96 -2.66 8.48
N GLY A 145 -7.68 -3.69 9.28
CA GLY A 145 -6.92 -4.85 8.87
C GLY A 145 -5.44 -4.79 9.20
N VAL A 146 -4.76 -5.87 8.90
CA VAL A 146 -3.34 -6.10 9.17
C VAL A 146 -2.60 -6.45 7.89
N SER A 147 -1.35 -6.04 7.80
CA SER A 147 -0.42 -6.44 6.74
C SER A 147 0.68 -7.33 7.32
N HIS A 148 1.01 -8.38 6.60
CA HIS A 148 2.15 -9.25 6.92
C HIS A 148 3.42 -8.71 6.26
N ILE A 149 4.39 -8.32 7.06
CA ILE A 149 5.64 -7.75 6.58
C ILE A 149 6.79 -8.70 6.90
N ASP A 150 7.63 -8.94 5.90
CA ASP A 150 8.88 -9.68 6.06
C ASP A 150 10.04 -8.70 6.23
N LEU A 151 10.62 -8.65 7.43
CA LEU A 151 11.76 -7.79 7.72
C LEU A 151 13.01 -8.19 6.94
N ASN A 152 13.17 -9.47 6.56
CA ASN A 152 14.27 -9.87 5.72
C ASN A 152 14.16 -9.21 4.34
N ALA A 153 12.96 -9.16 3.77
CA ALA A 153 12.71 -8.43 2.52
C ALA A 153 13.04 -6.94 2.66
N ILE A 154 12.60 -6.30 3.75
CA ILE A 154 12.88 -4.90 4.03
C ILE A 154 14.39 -4.63 4.15
N ASN A 155 15.12 -5.50 4.87
CA ASN A 155 16.56 -5.36 5.03
C ASN A 155 17.32 -5.45 3.71
N GLN A 156 16.77 -6.14 2.72
CA GLN A 156 17.36 -6.28 1.39
C GLN A 156 16.87 -5.22 0.38
N CYS A 157 15.88 -4.39 0.73
CA CYS A 157 15.51 -3.23 -0.07
C CYS A 157 16.64 -2.20 -0.12
N ARG A 158 16.85 -1.61 -1.32
CA ARG A 158 17.94 -0.68 -1.62
C ARG A 158 17.54 0.79 -1.51
N SER A 159 16.25 1.10 -1.49
CA SER A 159 15.75 2.48 -1.39
C SER A 159 14.57 2.62 -0.43
N ALA A 160 14.37 3.83 0.08
CA ALA A 160 13.20 4.16 0.88
C ALA A 160 11.90 3.94 0.07
N SER A 161 11.91 4.29 -1.21
CA SER A 161 10.76 4.06 -2.11
C SER A 161 10.46 2.56 -2.27
N SER A 162 11.49 1.69 -2.33
CA SER A 162 11.28 0.23 -2.39
C SER A 162 10.63 -0.29 -1.11
N ILE A 163 11.08 0.17 0.06
CA ILE A 163 10.50 -0.22 1.35
C ILE A 163 9.04 0.26 1.43
N LYS A 164 8.78 1.54 1.14
CA LYS A 164 7.43 2.11 1.19
C LYS A 164 6.49 1.40 0.21
N LEU A 165 6.92 1.17 -1.03
CA LEU A 165 6.12 0.46 -2.01
C LEU A 165 5.86 -1.00 -1.60
N TYR A 166 6.84 -1.68 -0.98
CA TYR A 166 6.65 -3.01 -0.42
C TYR A 166 5.60 -3.02 0.69
N LEU A 167 5.63 -2.04 1.60
CA LEU A 167 4.64 -1.90 2.66
C LEU A 167 3.23 -1.68 2.11
N ILE A 168 3.10 -0.76 1.14
CA ILE A 168 1.83 -0.40 0.50
C ILE A 168 1.28 -1.59 -0.31
N MET A 169 2.14 -2.26 -1.08
CA MET A 169 1.79 -3.44 -1.87
C MET A 169 1.16 -4.53 -0.99
N ASN A 170 1.72 -4.79 0.19
CA ASN A 170 1.16 -5.78 1.11
C ASN A 170 -0.23 -5.39 1.65
N CYS A 171 -0.55 -4.08 1.71
CA CYS A 171 -1.90 -3.62 2.04
C CYS A 171 -2.89 -3.81 0.88
N TRP A 172 -2.40 -3.85 -0.37
CA TRP A 172 -3.21 -4.00 -1.57
C TRP A 172 -3.36 -5.44 -2.05
N ALA A 173 -2.59 -6.37 -1.47
CA ALA A 173 -2.45 -7.75 -1.94
C ALA A 173 -3.77 -8.53 -2.12
N ALA A 174 -4.83 -8.14 -1.39
CA ALA A 174 -6.13 -8.81 -1.49
C ALA A 174 -6.88 -8.53 -2.81
N ASN A 175 -6.48 -7.51 -3.57
CA ASN A 175 -7.24 -7.01 -4.71
C ASN A 175 -6.64 -7.37 -6.10
N GLY A 176 -5.42 -7.94 -6.14
CA GLY A 176 -4.72 -8.27 -7.39
C GLY A 176 -4.23 -7.04 -8.19
N PHE A 177 -5.00 -5.97 -8.21
CA PHE A 177 -4.61 -4.66 -8.73
C PHE A 177 -5.22 -3.53 -7.89
N THR A 178 -4.65 -2.33 -8.01
CA THR A 178 -5.13 -1.13 -7.33
C THR A 178 -4.91 0.09 -8.20
N ILE A 179 -5.91 0.95 -8.25
CA ILE A 179 -5.83 2.25 -8.90
C ILE A 179 -5.67 3.31 -7.82
N SER A 180 -4.65 4.14 -7.96
CA SER A 180 -4.40 5.25 -7.04
C SER A 180 -4.33 6.57 -7.81
N LYS A 181 -5.07 7.59 -7.36
CA LYS A 181 -4.85 8.96 -7.83
C LYS A 181 -3.39 9.33 -7.60
N THR A 182 -2.76 9.97 -8.58
CA THR A 182 -1.32 10.29 -8.51
C THR A 182 -0.98 11.17 -7.30
N ALA A 183 -1.82 12.17 -6.98
CA ALA A 183 -1.65 13.00 -5.79
C ALA A 183 -1.67 12.15 -4.50
N HIS A 184 -2.67 11.27 -4.36
CA HIS A 184 -2.75 10.36 -3.21
C HIS A 184 -1.55 9.40 -3.12
N PHE A 185 -1.10 8.85 -4.26
CA PHE A 185 0.10 8.01 -4.28
C PHE A 185 1.35 8.78 -3.83
N GLN A 186 1.54 10.03 -4.31
CA GLN A 186 2.65 10.86 -3.86
C GLN A 186 2.56 11.16 -2.36
N GLN A 187 1.35 11.44 -1.85
CA GLN A 187 1.12 11.62 -0.41
C GLN A 187 1.50 10.38 0.38
N LEU A 188 1.13 9.18 -0.07
CA LEU A 188 1.54 7.92 0.57
C LEU A 188 3.05 7.72 0.54
N MET A 189 3.73 8.08 -0.55
CA MET A 189 5.16 7.85 -0.71
C MET A 189 6.04 8.91 -0.03
N HIS A 190 5.59 10.17 0.02
CA HIS A 190 6.42 11.31 0.39
C HIS A 190 5.78 12.27 1.40
N GLY A 191 4.55 11.99 1.85
CA GLY A 191 3.79 12.84 2.77
C GLY A 191 3.24 14.14 2.13
N ARG A 192 3.36 14.29 0.81
CA ARG A 192 2.91 15.47 0.05
C ARG A 192 2.31 15.03 -1.28
N GLU A 193 1.20 15.64 -1.66
CA GLU A 193 0.47 15.32 -2.90
C GLU A 193 1.19 15.84 -4.16
N ASP A 194 2.06 16.83 -4.00
CA ASP A 194 2.76 17.54 -5.06
C ASP A 194 4.28 17.42 -5.00
N TYR A 195 4.81 16.30 -4.47
CA TYR A 195 6.24 16.10 -4.28
C TYR A 195 7.03 16.11 -5.61
N TYR A 196 6.56 15.39 -6.61
CA TYR A 196 7.05 15.45 -7.99
C TYR A 196 6.10 16.28 -8.84
N LYS A 197 6.65 17.10 -9.72
CA LYS A 197 5.85 17.97 -10.60
C LYS A 197 5.59 17.37 -11.97
N THR A 198 6.40 16.38 -12.37
CA THR A 198 6.30 15.74 -13.68
C THR A 198 6.26 14.22 -13.54
N TRP A 199 5.65 13.55 -14.54
CA TRP A 199 5.65 12.11 -14.63
C TRP A 199 7.06 11.53 -14.72
N SER A 200 7.91 12.14 -15.54
CA SER A 200 9.30 11.70 -15.73
C SER A 200 10.09 11.67 -14.40
N GLU A 201 9.84 12.62 -13.50
CA GLU A 201 10.49 12.61 -12.20
C GLU A 201 9.93 11.52 -11.28
N LEU A 202 8.60 11.42 -11.17
CA LEU A 202 7.93 10.40 -10.36
C LEU A 202 8.31 9.00 -10.83
N ASP A 203 8.26 8.75 -12.12
CA ASP A 203 8.61 7.48 -12.72
C ASP A 203 10.08 7.12 -12.43
N ARG A 204 11.01 7.96 -12.84
CA ARG A 204 12.44 7.69 -12.73
C ARG A 204 12.93 7.61 -11.28
N LYS A 205 12.56 8.59 -10.44
CA LYS A 205 13.10 8.73 -9.08
C LYS A 205 12.40 7.83 -8.05
N CYS A 206 11.17 7.41 -8.32
CA CYS A 206 10.37 6.64 -7.38
C CYS A 206 9.96 5.27 -7.93
N LEU A 207 9.10 5.23 -8.93
CA LEU A 207 8.41 4.01 -9.38
C LEU A 207 9.34 3.01 -10.06
N THR A 208 10.06 3.44 -11.10
CA THR A 208 10.95 2.56 -11.88
C THR A 208 11.97 1.87 -10.98
N PHE A 209 12.61 2.62 -10.08
CA PHE A 209 13.62 2.06 -9.19
C PHE A 209 13.00 1.10 -8.17
N ALA A 210 11.91 1.50 -7.52
CA ALA A 210 11.24 0.68 -6.52
C ALA A 210 10.71 -0.63 -7.11
N CYS A 211 10.03 -0.58 -8.26
CA CYS A 211 9.50 -1.77 -8.93
C CYS A 211 10.62 -2.72 -9.41
N LYS A 212 11.73 -2.18 -9.95
CA LYS A 212 12.91 -2.99 -10.31
C LYS A 212 13.51 -3.68 -9.11
N ASP A 213 13.62 -3.00 -7.98
CA ASP A 213 14.17 -3.55 -6.74
C ASP A 213 13.26 -4.67 -6.19
N LEU A 214 11.95 -4.45 -6.11
CA LEU A 214 10.98 -5.48 -5.71
C LEU A 214 10.99 -6.68 -6.65
N LYS A 215 11.07 -6.46 -7.97
CA LYS A 215 11.21 -7.55 -8.95
C LYS A 215 12.51 -8.35 -8.77
N ARG A 216 13.61 -7.70 -8.38
CA ARG A 216 14.87 -8.36 -7.99
C ARG A 216 14.66 -9.26 -6.77
N LEU A 217 14.02 -8.76 -5.71
CA LEU A 217 13.71 -9.54 -4.51
C LEU A 217 12.81 -10.73 -4.82
N TYR A 218 11.83 -10.55 -5.69
CA TYR A 218 10.97 -11.63 -6.18
C TYR A 218 11.76 -12.71 -6.93
N ARG A 219 12.63 -12.32 -7.87
CA ARG A 219 13.49 -13.26 -8.61
C ARG A 219 14.41 -14.05 -7.69
N ASN A 220 14.92 -13.42 -6.64
CA ASN A 220 15.78 -14.05 -5.62
C ASN A 220 14.99 -14.85 -4.58
N ARG A 221 13.68 -15.04 -4.76
CA ARG A 221 12.80 -15.79 -3.84
C ARG A 221 12.77 -15.23 -2.40
N ILE A 222 13.02 -13.94 -2.22
CA ILE A 222 12.96 -13.26 -0.93
C ILE A 222 11.52 -12.84 -0.62
N ILE A 223 10.79 -12.43 -1.65
CA ILE A 223 9.36 -12.11 -1.61
C ILE A 223 8.60 -12.95 -2.64
N ASP A 224 7.32 -13.21 -2.37
CA ASP A 224 6.47 -13.99 -3.27
C ASP A 224 5.70 -13.13 -4.26
N GLN A 225 5.74 -11.82 -4.09
CA GLN A 225 4.96 -10.86 -4.87
C GLN A 225 5.83 -9.71 -5.35
N TYR A 226 5.52 -9.16 -6.52
CA TYR A 226 6.05 -7.90 -7.00
C TYR A 226 4.95 -7.13 -7.73
N ILE A 227 5.21 -5.85 -8.02
CA ILE A 227 4.23 -4.94 -8.59
C ILE A 227 4.76 -4.34 -9.89
N THR A 228 3.86 -4.19 -10.86
CA THR A 228 4.05 -3.37 -12.06
C THR A 228 3.06 -2.23 -12.05
N TYR A 229 3.29 -1.21 -12.86
CA TYR A 229 2.42 -0.04 -12.91
C TYR A 229 2.24 0.47 -14.33
N LYS A 230 1.11 1.15 -14.57
CA LYS A 230 0.75 1.81 -15.81
C LYS A 230 0.15 3.19 -15.48
N PRO A 231 0.71 4.28 -16.01
CA PRO A 231 0.12 5.61 -15.83
C PRO A 231 -1.11 5.77 -16.72
N PHE A 232 -2.09 6.51 -16.24
CA PHE A 232 -3.26 6.89 -17.03
C PHE A 232 -3.34 8.42 -17.15
N PHE A 233 -3.39 8.90 -18.38
CA PHE A 233 -3.53 10.32 -18.72
C PHE A 233 -4.90 10.55 -19.37
N LEU A 234 -5.57 11.64 -19.00
CA LEU A 234 -6.86 12.01 -19.60
C LEU A 234 -6.71 12.51 -21.03
N GLU A 235 -5.59 13.20 -21.33
CA GLU A 235 -5.26 13.72 -22.65
C GLU A 235 -4.26 12.80 -23.34
N GLU A 236 -4.43 12.59 -24.65
CA GLU A 236 -3.49 11.84 -25.48
C GLU A 236 -2.61 12.84 -26.27
N GLY A 237 -1.29 12.60 -26.29
CA GLY A 237 -0.36 13.39 -27.09
C GLY A 237 1.08 13.45 -26.54
N GLU A 238 2.02 13.97 -27.32
CA GLU A 238 3.46 14.01 -26.97
C GLU A 238 3.82 14.85 -25.75
N LYS A 239 2.97 15.80 -25.34
CA LYS A 239 3.18 16.66 -24.16
C LYS A 239 2.93 15.95 -22.83
N VAL A 240 2.46 14.74 -22.84
CA VAL A 240 2.04 13.93 -21.68
C VAL A 240 3.18 13.71 -20.67
N LYS A 241 4.44 13.69 -21.12
CA LYS A 241 5.61 13.42 -20.24
C LYS A 241 5.90 14.55 -19.23
N HIS A 242 5.40 15.76 -19.48
CA HIS A 242 5.62 16.92 -18.64
C HIS A 242 4.51 17.10 -17.59
N HIS A 243 3.41 16.36 -17.70
CA HIS A 243 2.30 16.39 -16.76
C HIS A 243 2.28 15.11 -15.91
N LEU A 244 1.64 15.18 -14.77
CA LEU A 244 1.37 14.00 -13.96
C LEU A 244 0.14 13.26 -14.53
N PRO A 245 0.12 11.93 -14.51
CA PRO A 245 -1.08 11.17 -14.83
C PRO A 245 -2.17 11.45 -13.79
N GLU A 246 -3.43 11.32 -14.18
CA GLU A 246 -4.56 11.42 -13.24
C GLU A 246 -4.47 10.33 -12.18
N HIS A 247 -4.18 9.12 -12.62
CA HIS A 247 -3.99 7.99 -11.72
C HIS A 247 -2.94 7.01 -12.25
N ILE A 248 -2.51 6.13 -11.36
CA ILE A 248 -1.58 5.04 -11.65
C ILE A 248 -2.26 3.73 -11.31
N THR A 249 -2.34 2.83 -12.27
CA THR A 249 -2.81 1.46 -12.07
C THR A 249 -1.64 0.58 -11.69
N PHE A 250 -1.74 -0.08 -10.56
CA PHE A 250 -0.76 -1.03 -10.06
C PHE A 250 -1.28 -2.45 -10.21
N THR A 251 -0.49 -3.33 -10.80
CA THR A 251 -0.82 -4.76 -10.94
C THR A 251 0.10 -5.58 -10.06
N LEU A 252 -0.47 -6.38 -9.18
CA LEU A 252 0.25 -7.29 -8.30
C LEU A 252 0.48 -8.62 -9.01
N HIS A 253 1.71 -9.11 -9.00
CA HIS A 253 2.10 -10.41 -9.49
C HIS A 253 2.48 -11.30 -8.30
N ASP A 254 1.76 -12.39 -8.08
CA ASP A 254 2.00 -13.34 -6.98
C ASP A 254 2.52 -14.67 -7.55
N ARG A 255 3.61 -15.19 -6.98
CA ARG A 255 4.19 -16.47 -7.37
C ARG A 255 3.22 -17.63 -7.12
N ARG A 256 2.40 -17.55 -6.08
CA ARG A 256 1.42 -18.58 -5.73
C ARG A 256 0.31 -18.72 -6.76
N THR A 257 0.00 -17.60 -7.46
CA THR A 257 -0.98 -17.60 -8.56
C THR A 257 -0.36 -17.89 -9.93
N SER A 258 0.96 -17.69 -10.07
CA SER A 258 1.68 -17.89 -11.35
C SER A 258 2.43 -19.22 -11.45
N GLY A 259 2.54 -19.99 -10.39
CA GLY A 259 3.41 -21.17 -10.30
C GLY A 259 2.72 -22.53 -10.34
N GLU A 260 1.40 -22.59 -10.34
CA GLU A 260 0.64 -23.82 -10.52
C GLU A 260 -0.38 -23.65 -11.65
N THR A 261 0.09 -23.77 -12.87
CA THR A 261 -0.73 -24.31 -13.96
C THR A 261 -0.97 -25.81 -13.70
N SER A 262 -1.64 -26.13 -12.63
CA SER A 262 -2.49 -27.31 -12.55
C SER A 262 -3.83 -26.87 -13.14
N GLU A 263 -4.03 -27.31 -14.33
CA GLU A 263 -5.21 -27.20 -15.17
C GLU A 263 -6.53 -27.00 -14.40
N GLY A 264 -7.18 -25.85 -14.59
CA GLY A 264 -8.64 -25.72 -14.68
C GLY A 264 -9.42 -25.21 -13.50
N GLY A 265 -8.93 -25.12 -12.25
CA GLY A 265 -9.80 -24.87 -11.09
C GLY A 265 -9.78 -23.42 -10.53
N GLU A 266 -8.64 -22.85 -10.24
CA GLU A 266 -8.52 -21.56 -9.52
C GLU A 266 -8.62 -20.32 -10.41
N VAL A 267 -8.05 -20.37 -11.61
CA VAL A 267 -8.22 -19.31 -12.65
C VAL A 267 -9.69 -19.08 -12.93
N SER A 268 -10.51 -20.14 -12.84
CA SER A 268 -11.96 -20.04 -13.06
C SER A 268 -12.70 -19.28 -11.94
N SER A 269 -12.23 -19.27 -10.69
CA SER A 269 -12.90 -18.60 -9.57
C SER A 269 -12.65 -17.10 -9.56
N GLU A 270 -11.40 -16.65 -9.81
CA GLU A 270 -11.05 -15.24 -9.91
C GLU A 270 -11.73 -14.59 -11.12
N LEU A 271 -11.63 -15.22 -12.30
CA LEU A 271 -12.27 -14.75 -13.52
C LEU A 271 -13.80 -14.71 -13.35
N ARG A 272 -14.41 -15.70 -12.67
CA ARG A 272 -15.84 -15.71 -12.36
C ARG A 272 -16.21 -14.55 -11.45
N GLY A 273 -15.41 -14.23 -10.44
CA GLY A 273 -15.58 -13.07 -9.57
C GLY A 273 -15.51 -11.74 -10.34
N GLN A 274 -14.56 -11.59 -11.25
CA GLN A 274 -14.42 -10.39 -12.09
C GLN A 274 -15.56 -10.26 -13.11
N ARG A 275 -16.01 -11.35 -13.71
CA ARG A 275 -17.19 -11.37 -14.60
C ARG A 275 -18.45 -10.95 -13.86
N SER A 276 -18.65 -11.42 -12.62
CA SER A 276 -19.79 -11.02 -11.79
C SER A 276 -19.74 -9.53 -11.44
N LYS A 277 -18.58 -8.99 -11.10
CA LYS A 277 -18.38 -7.55 -10.85
C LYS A 277 -18.67 -6.72 -12.09
N LEU A 278 -18.18 -7.14 -13.26
CA LEU A 278 -18.46 -6.48 -14.54
C LEU A 278 -19.94 -6.48 -14.86
N LYS A 279 -20.64 -7.63 -14.72
CA LYS A 279 -22.08 -7.73 -14.91
C LYS A 279 -22.84 -6.70 -14.05
N LEU A 280 -22.55 -6.68 -12.74
CA LEU A 280 -23.17 -5.75 -11.81
C LEU A 280 -22.88 -4.28 -12.16
N ARG A 281 -21.64 -3.94 -12.52
CA ARG A 281 -21.26 -2.57 -12.90
C ARG A 281 -22.02 -2.11 -14.13
N LEU A 282 -22.13 -2.97 -15.15
CA LEU A 282 -22.89 -2.66 -16.38
C LEU A 282 -24.38 -2.43 -16.11
N GLN A 283 -24.98 -3.23 -15.24
CA GLN A 283 -26.39 -3.09 -14.85
C GLN A 283 -26.63 -1.84 -13.98
N CYS A 284 -25.90 -1.71 -12.87
CA CYS A 284 -26.18 -0.71 -11.85
C CYS A 284 -25.75 0.70 -12.24
N ASN A 285 -24.61 0.85 -12.95
CA ASN A 285 -24.03 2.16 -13.23
C ASN A 285 -24.43 2.71 -14.61
N TYR A 286 -24.78 1.82 -15.55
CA TYR A 286 -25.01 2.22 -16.95
C TYR A 286 -26.35 1.77 -17.53
N ASP A 287 -27.21 1.15 -16.76
CA ASP A 287 -28.54 0.66 -17.19
C ASP A 287 -28.49 -0.31 -18.39
N VAL A 288 -27.41 -1.12 -18.48
CA VAL A 288 -27.31 -2.19 -19.48
C VAL A 288 -28.23 -3.34 -19.06
N SER A 289 -29.05 -3.84 -19.97
CA SER A 289 -29.96 -4.95 -19.69
C SER A 289 -29.22 -6.19 -19.17
N GLU A 290 -29.86 -6.94 -18.28
CA GLU A 290 -29.23 -8.12 -17.63
C GLU A 290 -28.69 -9.12 -18.65
N LYS A 291 -29.47 -9.49 -19.66
CA LYS A 291 -29.06 -10.42 -20.72
C LYS A 291 -27.82 -9.93 -21.45
N LYS A 292 -27.72 -8.63 -21.74
CA LYS A 292 -26.58 -8.05 -22.45
C LYS A 292 -25.36 -7.90 -21.54
N ALA A 293 -25.54 -7.53 -20.28
CA ALA A 293 -24.49 -7.45 -19.27
C ALA A 293 -23.86 -8.84 -19.03
N GLU A 294 -24.69 -9.88 -18.96
CA GLU A 294 -24.20 -11.27 -18.82
C GLU A 294 -23.42 -11.72 -20.04
N GLN A 295 -23.92 -11.48 -21.24
CA GLN A 295 -23.24 -11.78 -22.48
C GLN A 295 -21.86 -11.07 -22.53
N LEU A 296 -21.82 -9.76 -22.29
CA LEU A 296 -20.60 -8.97 -22.32
C LEU A 296 -19.60 -9.42 -21.25
N SER A 297 -20.07 -9.68 -20.03
CA SER A 297 -19.17 -10.16 -18.96
C SER A 297 -18.56 -11.54 -19.28
N GLY A 298 -19.23 -12.37 -20.06
CA GLY A 298 -18.74 -13.68 -20.52
C GLY A 298 -17.48 -13.60 -21.36
N TYR A 299 -17.24 -12.49 -22.07
CA TYR A 299 -16.05 -12.29 -22.92
C TYR A 299 -14.81 -11.81 -22.16
N LEU A 300 -14.95 -11.44 -20.89
CA LEU A 300 -13.84 -10.98 -20.07
C LEU A 300 -12.80 -12.09 -19.86
N ARG A 301 -11.53 -11.75 -20.11
CA ARG A 301 -10.34 -12.57 -19.82
C ARG A 301 -9.45 -11.86 -18.79
N LEU A 302 -8.57 -12.60 -18.12
CA LEU A 302 -7.70 -12.06 -17.07
C LEU A 302 -6.73 -10.99 -17.57
N ASP A 303 -6.22 -11.15 -18.79
CA ASP A 303 -5.31 -10.21 -19.45
C ASP A 303 -5.93 -8.84 -19.73
N MET A 304 -7.27 -8.75 -19.79
CA MET A 304 -8.01 -7.52 -20.06
C MET A 304 -8.34 -6.68 -18.81
N ILE A 305 -8.17 -7.23 -17.61
CA ILE A 305 -8.71 -6.61 -16.39
C ILE A 305 -8.10 -5.22 -16.13
N GLY A 306 -6.79 -5.07 -16.34
CA GLY A 306 -6.12 -3.79 -16.15
C GLY A 306 -6.61 -2.71 -17.12
N ASP A 307 -6.77 -3.08 -18.39
CA ASP A 307 -7.24 -2.16 -19.43
C ASP A 307 -8.74 -1.85 -19.31
N LEU A 308 -9.52 -2.76 -18.71
CA LEU A 308 -10.95 -2.59 -18.48
C LEU A 308 -11.24 -1.43 -17.51
N GLU A 309 -10.48 -1.28 -16.46
CA GLU A 309 -10.68 -0.19 -15.49
C GLU A 309 -10.32 1.17 -16.11
N ASP A 310 -9.22 1.25 -16.87
CA ASP A 310 -8.87 2.44 -17.63
C ASP A 310 -9.96 2.80 -18.66
N PHE A 311 -10.52 1.78 -19.32
CA PHE A 311 -11.66 1.94 -20.22
C PHE A 311 -12.86 2.57 -19.50
N PHE A 312 -13.25 2.04 -18.35
CA PHE A 312 -14.40 2.58 -17.59
C PHE A 312 -14.15 4.03 -17.16
N LEU A 313 -12.97 4.38 -16.69
CA LEU A 313 -12.66 5.74 -16.28
C LEU A 313 -12.82 6.76 -17.41
N ARG A 314 -12.35 6.42 -18.63
CA ARG A 314 -12.54 7.27 -19.80
C ARG A 314 -14.03 7.41 -20.15
N LYS A 315 -14.80 6.32 -20.06
CA LYS A 315 -16.24 6.34 -20.37
C LYS A 315 -17.03 7.10 -19.31
N ASP A 316 -16.71 6.93 -18.03
CA ASP A 316 -17.34 7.69 -16.94
C ASP A 316 -17.08 9.19 -17.08
N TYR A 317 -15.86 9.61 -17.41
CA TYR A 317 -15.54 11.00 -17.70
C TYR A 317 -16.34 11.56 -18.87
N TYR A 318 -16.43 10.81 -19.97
CA TYR A 318 -17.22 11.22 -21.14
C TYR A 318 -18.73 11.35 -20.79
N ILE A 319 -19.29 10.37 -20.09
CA ILE A 319 -20.69 10.39 -19.66
C ILE A 319 -20.98 11.58 -18.73
N ALA A 320 -20.05 11.86 -17.80
CA ALA A 320 -20.18 13.01 -16.91
C ALA A 320 -20.17 14.34 -17.66
N ASN A 321 -19.31 14.49 -18.68
CA ASN A 321 -19.26 15.67 -19.53
C ASN A 321 -20.53 15.84 -20.38
N CYS A 322 -21.08 14.76 -20.93
CA CYS A 322 -22.35 14.79 -21.64
C CYS A 322 -23.49 15.24 -20.73
N ARG A 323 -23.54 14.75 -19.48
CA ARG A 323 -24.54 15.18 -18.48
C ARG A 323 -24.40 16.66 -18.13
N ARG A 324 -23.17 17.17 -17.93
CA ARG A 324 -22.91 18.59 -17.66
C ARG A 324 -23.34 19.50 -18.82
N SER A 325 -23.22 19.02 -20.06
CA SER A 325 -23.60 19.74 -21.27
C SER A 325 -25.09 19.56 -21.64
N ASN A 326 -25.92 19.01 -20.73
CA ASN A 326 -27.33 18.69 -20.97
C ASN A 326 -27.61 17.84 -22.24
N LYS A 327 -26.63 17.09 -22.71
CA LYS A 327 -26.77 16.22 -23.88
C LYS A 327 -27.50 14.94 -23.48
N LYS A 328 -28.69 14.74 -24.05
CA LYS A 328 -29.44 13.46 -23.86
C LYS A 328 -28.61 12.31 -24.43
N MET A 329 -28.32 11.30 -23.62
CA MET A 329 -27.57 10.13 -24.02
C MET A 329 -28.21 8.86 -23.44
N ASN A 330 -28.41 7.85 -24.30
CA ASN A 330 -28.75 6.51 -23.83
C ASN A 330 -27.46 5.84 -23.30
N THR A 331 -27.27 5.90 -21.98
CA THR A 331 -26.06 5.42 -21.31
C THR A 331 -25.86 3.90 -21.53
N GLY A 332 -26.94 3.11 -21.44
CA GLY A 332 -26.88 1.65 -21.64
C GLY A 332 -26.49 1.26 -23.07
N GLY A 333 -27.11 1.90 -24.07
CA GLY A 333 -26.76 1.68 -25.46
C GLY A 333 -25.32 2.09 -25.77
N TYR A 334 -24.91 3.26 -25.29
CA TYR A 334 -23.53 3.75 -25.45
C TYR A 334 -22.51 2.77 -24.83
N MET A 335 -22.73 2.35 -23.59
CA MET A 335 -21.80 1.44 -22.90
C MET A 335 -21.78 0.06 -23.54
N THR A 336 -22.91 -0.43 -24.03
CA THR A 336 -22.93 -1.69 -24.79
C THR A 336 -22.04 -1.63 -26.03
N THR A 337 -22.17 -0.58 -26.84
CA THR A 337 -21.36 -0.39 -28.06
C THR A 337 -19.89 -0.20 -27.71
N ALA A 338 -19.60 0.58 -26.67
CA ALA A 338 -18.23 0.83 -26.21
C ALA A 338 -17.55 -0.45 -25.70
N MET A 339 -18.27 -1.32 -24.96
CA MET A 339 -17.75 -2.61 -24.50
C MET A 339 -17.50 -3.58 -25.63
N VAL A 340 -18.35 -3.60 -26.65
CA VAL A 340 -18.11 -4.40 -27.86
C VAL A 340 -16.82 -3.94 -28.56
N GLY A 341 -16.59 -2.62 -28.67
CA GLY A 341 -15.33 -2.07 -29.18
C GLY A 341 -14.13 -2.51 -28.35
N PHE A 342 -14.22 -2.36 -27.03
CA PHE A 342 -13.15 -2.79 -26.12
C PHE A 342 -12.77 -4.27 -26.32
N PHE A 343 -13.73 -5.17 -26.43
CA PHE A 343 -13.43 -6.60 -26.64
C PHE A 343 -12.85 -6.88 -28.00
N LYS A 344 -13.31 -6.18 -29.06
CA LYS A 344 -12.72 -6.29 -30.41
C LYS A 344 -11.26 -5.84 -30.43
N ASP A 345 -10.94 -4.74 -29.76
CA ASP A 345 -9.58 -4.23 -29.63
C ASP A 345 -8.63 -5.23 -28.92
N HIS A 346 -9.22 -6.11 -28.09
CA HIS A 346 -8.51 -7.21 -27.41
C HIS A 346 -8.62 -8.57 -28.15
N GLY A 347 -9.02 -8.57 -29.42
CA GLY A 347 -9.03 -9.76 -30.27
C GLY A 347 -10.15 -10.75 -29.97
N VAL A 348 -11.30 -10.28 -29.44
CA VAL A 348 -12.49 -11.13 -29.29
C VAL A 348 -13.30 -11.07 -30.59
N GLU A 349 -13.35 -12.17 -31.31
CA GLU A 349 -14.11 -12.32 -32.56
C GLU A 349 -15.55 -12.78 -32.26
N GLY A 350 -16.52 -12.45 -33.16
CA GLY A 350 -17.92 -12.91 -33.06
C GLY A 350 -18.82 -12.13 -32.13
N LEU A 351 -18.51 -10.87 -31.82
CA LEU A 351 -19.31 -9.94 -30.99
C LEU A 351 -20.39 -9.18 -31.77
#